data_dfbfcba618709095d0d36b60a387999a
#
_entry.id   dfbfcba618709095d0d36b60a387999a
#
_cell.length_a   1.000
_cell.length_b   1.000
_cell.length_c   1.000
_cell.angle_alpha   90.00
_cell.angle_beta   90.00
_cell.angle_gamma   90.00
#
_symmetry.space_group_name_H-M   'P 1'
#
loop_
_entity.id
_entity.type
_entity.pdbx_description
1 polymer ?
#
loop_
_entity_poly.entity_id
_entity_poly.type
_entity_poly.pdbx_seq_one_letter_code
_entity_poly.pdbx_strand_id
1 'polypeptide(L)'
;MFKLKCDDFLTKDEETGAYTMSPDQQVRDEVEKTRWKEIAFKLVTDWRLYLMLVPMLFVYFFWRYLPMTELTAVFKDYYSNTADPASGAWYGLENFITVYFTGGQQYTTEFWMSFRNTFILAFYGLLFGFPFPIILALFFNEIRSNVVRSIVQVCVYLPKFMSIVVISTLAITLFGTNSSTGAQGVVAQLLTAICGENSSLGQIAGNIDAANGSGLVYSTRYFRAIYIVTDLWEHAGYD
;
A
#
# COMPACT_ATOMS: atom_id res chain seq x y z
N MET A 1 -1.33 28.74 17.97
CA MET A 1 -2.41 28.53 18.96
C MET A 1 -2.98 29.92 19.30
N PHE A 2 -3.93 30.40 18.51
CA PHE A 2 -4.60 31.68 18.73
C PHE A 2 -5.59 31.50 19.89
N LYS A 3 -5.31 32.07 21.07
CA LYS A 3 -6.30 32.28 22.12
C LYS A 3 -7.20 33.44 21.67
N LEU A 4 -8.35 33.11 21.10
CA LEU A 4 -9.45 34.03 20.95
C LEU A 4 -9.91 34.44 22.36
N LYS A 5 -9.73 35.69 22.73
CA LYS A 5 -10.30 36.24 23.95
C LYS A 5 -11.79 36.34 23.75
N CYS A 6 -12.57 35.85 24.71
CA CYS A 6 -14.04 35.92 24.69
C CYS A 6 -14.56 37.39 24.64
N ASP A 7 -13.72 38.36 24.98
CA ASP A 7 -14.08 39.76 25.03
C ASP A 7 -14.21 40.43 23.65
N ASP A 8 -13.69 39.81 22.57
CA ASP A 8 -13.75 40.38 21.22
C ASP A 8 -15.12 40.17 20.52
N PHE A 9 -16.03 39.43 21.13
CA PHE A 9 -17.31 39.03 20.50
C PHE A 9 -18.55 39.62 21.15
N LEU A 10 -18.39 40.33 22.30
CA LEU A 10 -19.49 40.94 23.01
C LEU A 10 -19.31 42.45 23.10
N THR A 11 -20.27 43.19 22.57
CA THR A 11 -20.36 44.63 22.80
C THR A 11 -21.28 44.89 24.00
N LYS A 12 -20.80 45.69 24.92
CA LYS A 12 -21.55 46.11 26.12
C LYS A 12 -22.40 47.31 25.74
N ASP A 13 -23.71 47.19 25.80
CA ASP A 13 -24.58 48.35 25.65
C ASP A 13 -24.41 49.30 26.83
N GLU A 14 -24.16 50.55 26.55
CA GLU A 14 -23.91 51.57 27.59
C GLU A 14 -25.16 51.95 28.38
N GLU A 15 -26.37 51.75 27.82
CA GLU A 15 -27.63 52.09 28.49
C GLU A 15 -28.18 50.97 29.39
N THR A 16 -28.01 49.72 29.03
CA THR A 16 -28.61 48.60 29.77
C THR A 16 -27.58 47.74 30.52
N GLY A 17 -26.27 47.93 30.26
CA GLY A 17 -25.21 47.13 30.83
C GLY A 17 -25.21 45.65 30.37
N ALA A 18 -26.06 45.28 29.44
CA ALA A 18 -26.19 43.95 28.91
C ALA A 18 -25.14 43.71 27.80
N TYR A 19 -24.59 42.49 27.77
CA TYR A 19 -23.69 42.08 26.68
C TYR A 19 -24.51 41.56 25.51
N THR A 20 -24.41 42.23 24.38
CA THR A 20 -25.03 41.80 23.11
C THR A 20 -23.96 41.30 22.12
N MET A 21 -24.34 40.34 21.29
CA MET A 21 -23.44 39.89 20.21
C MET A 21 -23.14 41.02 19.25
N SER A 22 -21.89 41.10 18.82
CA SER A 22 -21.47 42.07 17.80
C SER A 22 -22.28 41.89 16.50
N PRO A 23 -22.62 42.96 15.77
CA PRO A 23 -23.38 42.89 14.52
C PRO A 23 -22.78 41.90 13.51
N ASP A 24 -21.46 41.83 13.44
CA ASP A 24 -20.74 40.90 12.56
C ASP A 24 -20.96 39.43 12.92
N GLN A 25 -21.20 39.13 14.18
CA GLN A 25 -21.44 37.79 14.67
C GLN A 25 -22.90 37.36 14.40
N GLN A 26 -23.85 38.27 14.53
CA GLN A 26 -25.25 38.02 14.16
C GLN A 26 -25.38 37.74 12.66
N VAL A 27 -24.67 38.48 11.82
CA VAL A 27 -24.63 38.24 10.38
C VAL A 27 -24.00 36.90 10.04
N ARG A 28 -22.91 36.52 10.72
CA ARG A 28 -22.27 35.21 10.53
C ARG A 28 -23.21 34.06 10.91
N ASP A 29 -23.89 34.15 12.03
CA ASP A 29 -24.82 33.12 12.50
C ASP A 29 -26.04 32.97 11.55
N GLU A 30 -26.54 34.09 11.01
CA GLU A 30 -27.60 34.04 9.99
C GLU A 30 -27.13 33.42 8.68
N VAL A 31 -25.93 33.77 8.23
CA VAL A 31 -25.32 33.17 7.02
C VAL A 31 -25.09 31.68 7.23
N GLU A 32 -24.61 31.27 8.40
CA GLU A 32 -24.39 29.85 8.70
C GLU A 32 -25.72 29.07 8.77
N LYS A 33 -26.76 29.63 9.42
CA LYS A 33 -28.08 29.02 9.45
C LYS A 33 -28.71 28.88 8.06
N THR A 34 -28.48 29.89 7.19
CA THR A 34 -28.97 29.86 5.82
C THR A 34 -28.25 28.78 5.01
N ARG A 35 -26.93 28.65 5.17
CA ARG A 35 -26.14 27.60 4.53
C ARG A 35 -26.61 26.20 4.95
N TRP A 36 -26.87 25.98 6.23
CA TRP A 36 -27.37 24.69 6.71
C TRP A 36 -28.75 24.35 6.14
N LYS A 37 -29.65 25.32 6.02
CA LYS A 37 -30.96 25.13 5.39
C LYS A 37 -30.82 24.79 3.90
N GLU A 38 -29.94 25.45 3.18
CA GLU A 38 -29.67 25.14 1.77
C GLU A 38 -29.07 23.75 1.60
N ILE A 39 -28.11 23.36 2.46
CA ILE A 39 -27.54 22.02 2.46
C ILE A 39 -28.62 20.97 2.74
N ALA A 40 -29.46 21.19 3.76
CA ALA A 40 -30.55 20.27 4.09
C ALA A 40 -31.56 20.15 2.95
N PHE A 41 -31.91 21.26 2.29
CA PHE A 41 -32.79 21.26 1.14
C PHE A 41 -32.19 20.48 -0.04
N LYS A 42 -30.92 20.69 -0.36
CA LYS A 42 -30.20 19.93 -1.39
C LYS A 42 -30.13 18.44 -1.04
N LEU A 43 -29.84 18.10 0.22
CA LEU A 43 -29.84 16.72 0.68
C LEU A 43 -31.17 16.02 0.43
N VAL A 44 -32.29 16.70 0.73
CA VAL A 44 -33.64 16.13 0.53
C VAL A 44 -33.98 16.09 -0.97
N THR A 45 -33.57 17.06 -1.75
CA THR A 45 -33.86 17.11 -3.20
C THR A 45 -33.08 16.04 -3.95
N ASP A 46 -31.83 15.80 -3.54
CA ASP A 46 -30.91 14.86 -4.21
C ASP A 46 -30.90 13.45 -3.58
N TRP A 47 -31.98 13.08 -2.85
CA TRP A 47 -32.07 11.81 -2.15
C TRP A 47 -31.76 10.57 -3.02
N ARG A 48 -32.05 10.66 -4.32
CA ARG A 48 -31.77 9.59 -5.29
C ARG A 48 -30.29 9.29 -5.40
N LEU A 49 -29.44 10.33 -5.33
CA LEU A 49 -27.99 10.16 -5.37
C LEU A 49 -27.49 9.44 -4.11
N TYR A 50 -28.05 9.81 -2.95
CA TYR A 50 -27.69 9.14 -1.68
C TYR A 50 -28.19 7.69 -1.63
N LEU A 51 -29.35 7.41 -2.23
CA LEU A 51 -29.84 6.04 -2.35
C LEU A 51 -28.87 5.15 -3.15
N MET A 52 -28.26 5.68 -4.21
CA MET A 52 -27.22 4.96 -4.97
C MET A 52 -25.94 4.76 -4.16
N LEU A 53 -25.66 5.65 -3.21
CA LEU A 53 -24.49 5.54 -2.33
C LEU A 53 -24.67 4.47 -1.25
N VAL A 54 -25.90 4.19 -0.80
CA VAL A 54 -26.22 3.26 0.28
C VAL A 54 -25.64 1.85 0.05
N PRO A 55 -25.83 1.18 -1.10
CA PRO A 55 -25.26 -0.15 -1.30
C PRO A 55 -23.73 -0.15 -1.28
N MET A 56 -23.10 0.91 -1.78
CA MET A 56 -21.65 1.06 -1.73
C MET A 56 -21.16 1.23 -0.28
N LEU A 57 -21.82 2.09 0.50
CA LEU A 57 -21.49 2.30 1.91
C LEU A 57 -21.71 1.03 2.73
N PHE A 58 -22.78 0.28 2.43
CA PHE A 58 -23.06 -0.99 3.08
C PHE A 58 -21.93 -2.00 2.86
N VAL A 59 -21.53 -2.24 1.61
CA VAL A 59 -20.42 -3.13 1.28
C VAL A 59 -19.13 -2.63 1.94
N TYR A 60 -18.85 -1.34 1.87
CA TYR A 60 -17.65 -0.75 2.45
C TYR A 60 -17.62 -0.92 3.98
N PHE A 61 -18.75 -0.68 4.65
CA PHE A 61 -18.86 -0.86 6.10
C PHE A 61 -18.62 -2.31 6.51
N PHE A 62 -19.30 -3.27 5.89
CA PHE A 62 -19.16 -4.68 6.24
C PHE A 62 -17.78 -5.24 5.89
N TRP A 63 -17.21 -4.87 4.73
CA TRP A 63 -15.92 -5.41 4.30
C TRP A 63 -14.72 -4.68 4.87
N ARG A 64 -14.86 -3.44 5.27
CA ARG A 64 -13.73 -2.63 5.73
C ARG A 64 -13.76 -2.36 7.22
N TYR A 65 -14.90 -1.96 7.75
CA TYR A 65 -15.00 -1.59 9.17
C TYR A 65 -15.26 -2.78 10.09
N LEU A 66 -16.07 -3.75 9.69
CA LEU A 66 -16.34 -4.92 10.52
C LEU A 66 -15.06 -5.70 10.87
N PRO A 67 -14.14 -5.99 9.92
CA PRO A 67 -12.87 -6.65 10.25
C PRO A 67 -11.97 -5.83 11.18
N MET A 68 -12.14 -4.51 11.26
CA MET A 68 -11.36 -3.69 12.21
C MET A 68 -11.72 -3.98 13.68
N THR A 69 -12.86 -4.56 13.95
CA THR A 69 -13.19 -5.03 15.30
C THR A 69 -12.26 -6.14 15.78
N GLU A 70 -11.71 -6.93 14.83
CA GLU A 70 -10.71 -7.97 15.10
C GLU A 70 -9.37 -7.39 15.61
N LEU A 71 -9.12 -6.08 15.42
CA LEU A 71 -7.94 -5.43 16.01
C LEU A 71 -7.95 -5.48 17.54
N THR A 72 -9.11 -5.68 18.16
CA THR A 72 -9.19 -5.90 19.60
C THR A 72 -8.48 -7.18 20.05
N ALA A 73 -8.33 -8.17 19.16
CA ALA A 73 -7.59 -9.41 19.42
C ALA A 73 -6.11 -9.16 19.76
N VAL A 74 -5.53 -8.06 19.26
CA VAL A 74 -4.14 -7.69 19.55
C VAL A 74 -3.93 -7.39 21.06
N PHE A 75 -4.99 -6.95 21.75
CA PHE A 75 -4.96 -6.64 23.17
C PHE A 75 -5.43 -7.82 24.06
N LYS A 76 -5.71 -8.96 23.44
CA LYS A 76 -6.19 -10.15 24.12
C LYS A 76 -5.20 -11.29 24.04
N ASP A 77 -5.32 -12.25 24.93
CA ASP A 77 -4.49 -13.45 24.90
C ASP A 77 -4.90 -14.37 23.76
N TYR A 78 -4.15 -14.26 22.66
CA TYR A 78 -4.36 -15.04 21.44
C TYR A 78 -4.03 -16.54 21.64
N TYR A 79 -3.09 -16.84 22.51
CA TYR A 79 -2.61 -18.21 22.68
C TYR A 79 -3.53 -19.08 23.53
N SER A 80 -4.32 -18.48 24.39
CA SER A 80 -5.23 -19.23 25.27
C SER A 80 -6.48 -19.74 24.53
N ASN A 81 -6.89 -19.12 23.43
CA ASN A 81 -8.04 -19.54 22.66
C ASN A 81 -7.82 -19.38 21.14
N THR A 82 -7.31 -20.42 20.50
CA THR A 82 -7.05 -20.45 19.06
C THR A 82 -8.33 -20.53 18.20
N ALA A 83 -9.46 -20.95 18.79
CA ALA A 83 -10.72 -21.09 18.05
C ALA A 83 -11.42 -19.73 17.85
N ASP A 84 -11.30 -18.82 18.81
CA ASP A 84 -11.84 -17.46 18.73
C ASP A 84 -10.89 -16.47 19.42
N PRO A 85 -9.97 -15.89 18.69
CA PRO A 85 -8.98 -14.94 19.25
C PRO A 85 -9.62 -13.72 19.92
N ALA A 86 -10.81 -13.32 19.46
CA ALA A 86 -11.52 -12.18 20.02
C ALA A 86 -12.14 -12.44 21.40
N SER A 87 -12.32 -13.72 21.79
CA SER A 87 -12.89 -14.12 23.08
C SER A 87 -11.87 -14.26 24.21
N GLY A 88 -10.56 -14.18 23.91
CA GLY A 88 -9.48 -14.29 24.90
C GLY A 88 -9.56 -13.23 26.01
N ALA A 89 -8.94 -13.52 27.15
CA ALA A 89 -8.81 -12.59 28.26
C ALA A 89 -8.06 -11.33 27.84
N TRP A 90 -8.36 -10.19 28.45
CA TRP A 90 -7.68 -8.94 28.18
C TRP A 90 -6.23 -9.00 28.67
N TYR A 91 -5.29 -8.86 27.75
CA TYR A 91 -3.84 -8.97 27.99
C TYR A 91 -3.10 -7.63 27.89
N GLY A 92 -3.81 -6.55 27.53
CA GLY A 92 -3.27 -5.22 27.44
C GLY A 92 -2.22 -5.07 26.33
N LEU A 93 -1.08 -4.47 26.68
CA LEU A 93 0.04 -4.24 25.74
C LEU A 93 1.09 -5.34 25.75
N GLU A 94 0.87 -6.44 26.48
CA GLU A 94 1.85 -7.51 26.64
C GLU A 94 2.26 -8.15 25.31
N ASN A 95 1.31 -8.32 24.39
CA ASN A 95 1.58 -8.82 23.05
C ASN A 95 2.58 -7.93 22.28
N PHE A 96 2.43 -6.61 22.42
CA PHE A 96 3.37 -5.66 21.79
C PHE A 96 4.77 -5.77 22.42
N ILE A 97 4.83 -5.81 23.76
CA ILE A 97 6.09 -5.93 24.48
C ILE A 97 6.78 -7.25 24.09
N THR A 98 6.01 -8.31 23.97
CA THR A 98 6.52 -9.63 23.57
C THR A 98 7.07 -9.60 22.15
N VAL A 99 6.32 -9.08 21.18
CA VAL A 99 6.75 -9.06 19.77
C VAL A 99 7.94 -8.12 19.56
N TYR A 100 7.95 -6.94 20.19
CA TYR A 100 8.97 -5.94 19.94
C TYR A 100 10.22 -6.07 20.78
N PHE A 101 10.12 -6.57 22.02
CA PHE A 101 11.21 -6.48 22.98
C PHE A 101 11.57 -7.79 23.70
N THR A 102 10.60 -8.62 24.08
CA THR A 102 10.83 -9.73 25.02
C THR A 102 10.57 -11.11 24.45
N GLY A 103 9.90 -11.25 23.32
CA GLY A 103 9.28 -12.46 22.78
C GLY A 103 10.21 -13.54 22.22
N GLY A 104 11.39 -13.68 22.81
CA GLY A 104 12.39 -14.64 22.32
C GLY A 104 13.02 -14.20 21.00
N GLN A 105 14.18 -14.76 20.70
CA GLN A 105 14.95 -14.37 19.50
C GLN A 105 14.16 -14.51 18.19
N GLN A 106 13.22 -15.45 18.11
CA GLN A 106 12.50 -15.70 16.88
C GLN A 106 11.54 -14.55 16.52
N TYR A 107 10.55 -14.23 17.36
CA TYR A 107 9.53 -13.23 17.04
C TYR A 107 10.09 -11.82 16.89
N THR A 108 10.94 -11.40 17.81
CA THR A 108 11.56 -10.08 17.77
C THR A 108 12.49 -9.93 16.57
N THR A 109 13.28 -10.96 16.26
CA THR A 109 14.19 -10.96 15.11
C THR A 109 13.40 -10.94 13.80
N GLU A 110 12.37 -11.78 13.65
CA GLU A 110 11.52 -11.83 12.45
C GLU A 110 10.81 -10.51 12.22
N PHE A 111 10.29 -9.86 13.27
CA PHE A 111 9.67 -8.55 13.16
C PHE A 111 10.66 -7.51 12.63
N TRP A 112 11.82 -7.37 13.27
CA TRP A 112 12.81 -6.36 12.85
C TRP A 112 13.40 -6.64 11.48
N MET A 113 13.58 -7.90 11.11
CA MET A 113 13.98 -8.29 9.76
C MET A 113 12.92 -7.93 8.72
N SER A 114 11.66 -8.21 9.00
CA SER A 114 10.53 -7.85 8.11
C SER A 114 10.38 -6.35 7.99
N PHE A 115 10.46 -5.62 9.09
CA PHE A 115 10.42 -4.16 9.12
C PHE A 115 11.53 -3.55 8.26
N ARG A 116 12.78 -3.98 8.49
CA ARG A 116 13.92 -3.54 7.68
C ARG A 116 13.74 -3.87 6.20
N ASN A 117 13.27 -5.07 5.90
CA ASN A 117 13.06 -5.49 4.51
C ASN A 117 11.99 -4.64 3.82
N THR A 118 10.89 -4.35 4.51
CA THR A 118 9.83 -3.47 4.00
C THR A 118 10.35 -2.06 3.70
N PHE A 119 11.15 -1.48 4.61
CA PHE A 119 11.76 -0.18 4.39
C PHE A 119 12.71 -0.17 3.19
N ILE A 120 13.54 -1.20 3.05
CA ILE A 120 14.47 -1.33 1.93
C ILE A 120 13.70 -1.46 0.61
N LEU A 121 12.66 -2.29 0.55
CA LEU A 121 11.84 -2.46 -0.66
C LEU A 121 11.09 -1.17 -1.01
N ALA A 122 10.49 -0.50 -0.03
CA ALA A 122 9.80 0.78 -0.24
C ALA A 122 10.75 1.87 -0.74
N PHE A 123 11.96 1.96 -0.16
CA PHE A 123 12.96 2.93 -0.58
C PHE A 123 13.42 2.69 -2.03
N TYR A 124 13.73 1.44 -2.38
CA TYR A 124 14.10 1.10 -3.75
C TYR A 124 12.92 1.26 -4.72
N GLY A 125 11.71 0.89 -4.32
CA GLY A 125 10.50 1.13 -5.10
C GLY A 125 10.32 2.60 -5.43
N LEU A 126 10.50 3.50 -4.44
CA LEU A 126 10.44 4.94 -4.66
C LEU A 126 11.60 5.43 -5.54
N LEU A 127 12.82 4.97 -5.28
CA LEU A 127 14.03 5.40 -5.98
C LEU A 127 13.99 5.08 -7.48
N PHE A 128 13.49 3.91 -7.84
CA PHE A 128 13.39 3.46 -9.23
C PHE A 128 12.02 3.72 -9.84
N GLY A 129 10.94 3.58 -9.05
CA GLY A 129 9.57 3.78 -9.50
C GLY A 129 9.27 5.21 -9.90
N PHE A 130 9.83 6.20 -9.23
CA PHE A 130 9.62 7.60 -9.57
C PHE A 130 10.34 8.05 -10.87
N PRO A 131 11.66 7.80 -11.06
CA PRO A 131 12.33 8.24 -12.27
C PRO A 131 11.96 7.42 -13.53
N PHE A 132 11.61 6.17 -13.37
CA PHE A 132 11.40 5.26 -14.50
C PHE A 132 10.25 5.72 -15.43
N PRO A 133 9.05 6.06 -14.96
CA PRO A 133 7.99 6.60 -15.81
C PRO A 133 8.37 7.91 -16.51
N ILE A 134 9.15 8.76 -15.84
CA ILE A 134 9.64 10.02 -16.44
C ILE A 134 10.56 9.72 -17.61
N ILE A 135 11.52 8.82 -17.44
CA ILE A 135 12.43 8.40 -18.49
C ILE A 135 11.64 7.80 -19.65
N LEU A 136 10.67 6.94 -19.36
CA LEU A 136 9.81 6.31 -20.34
C LEU A 136 8.99 7.35 -21.14
N ALA A 137 8.43 8.36 -20.46
CA ALA A 137 7.70 9.45 -21.09
C ALA A 137 8.59 10.28 -22.03
N LEU A 138 9.83 10.53 -21.64
CA LEU A 138 10.80 11.20 -22.50
C LEU A 138 11.13 10.35 -23.75
N PHE A 139 11.31 9.05 -23.61
CA PHE A 139 11.48 8.14 -24.76
C PHE A 139 10.27 8.17 -25.69
N PHE A 140 9.06 8.16 -25.17
CA PHE A 140 7.85 8.26 -26.00
C PHE A 140 7.76 9.58 -26.76
N ASN A 141 8.24 10.67 -26.17
CA ASN A 141 8.25 11.97 -26.84
C ASN A 141 9.25 12.03 -28.01
N GLU A 142 10.35 11.28 -27.94
CA GLU A 142 11.37 11.22 -28.99
C GLU A 142 10.95 10.39 -30.20
N ILE A 143 9.95 9.50 -30.05
CA ILE A 143 9.45 8.67 -31.15
C ILE A 143 8.67 9.54 -32.14
N ARG A 144 9.23 9.74 -33.32
CA ARG A 144 8.65 10.58 -34.40
C ARG A 144 7.45 9.92 -35.08
N SER A 145 7.42 8.60 -35.20
CA SER A 145 6.34 7.87 -35.87
C SER A 145 5.19 7.60 -34.92
N ASN A 146 4.00 8.07 -35.26
CA ASN A 146 2.79 7.83 -34.44
C ASN A 146 2.41 6.35 -34.37
N VAL A 147 2.68 5.57 -35.43
CA VAL A 147 2.39 4.14 -35.45
C VAL A 147 3.33 3.39 -34.49
N VAL A 148 4.62 3.69 -34.56
CA VAL A 148 5.61 3.06 -33.65
C VAL A 148 5.31 3.44 -32.20
N ARG A 149 4.98 4.71 -31.92
CA ARG A 149 4.58 5.18 -30.60
C ARG A 149 3.39 4.37 -30.07
N SER A 150 2.35 4.21 -30.89
CA SER A 150 1.16 3.43 -30.47
C SER A 150 1.47 1.97 -30.17
N ILE A 151 2.28 1.32 -30.99
CA ILE A 151 2.67 -0.08 -30.77
C ILE A 151 3.48 -0.21 -29.46
N VAL A 152 4.46 0.66 -29.24
CA VAL A 152 5.29 0.63 -28.03
C VAL A 152 4.44 0.90 -26.78
N GLN A 153 3.51 1.85 -26.84
CA GLN A 153 2.58 2.11 -25.75
C GLN A 153 1.74 0.87 -25.40
N VAL A 154 1.17 0.19 -26.39
CA VAL A 154 0.40 -1.04 -26.15
C VAL A 154 1.28 -2.12 -25.51
N CYS A 155 2.51 -2.29 -25.98
CA CYS A 155 3.44 -3.27 -25.39
C CYS A 155 3.81 -2.94 -23.93
N VAL A 156 3.96 -1.66 -23.61
CA VAL A 156 4.31 -1.20 -22.25
C VAL A 156 3.10 -1.28 -21.30
N TYR A 157 1.87 -1.05 -21.81
CA TYR A 157 0.66 -1.20 -21.00
C TYR A 157 0.21 -2.65 -20.81
N LEU A 158 0.62 -3.56 -21.68
CA LEU A 158 0.18 -4.95 -21.67
C LEU A 158 0.36 -5.65 -20.31
N PRO A 159 1.50 -5.50 -19.60
CA PRO A 159 1.69 -6.16 -18.30
C PRO A 159 0.65 -5.78 -17.27
N LYS A 160 0.17 -4.53 -17.25
CA LYS A 160 -0.82 -4.03 -16.29
C LYS A 160 -2.18 -4.72 -16.39
N PHE A 161 -2.53 -5.23 -17.58
CA PHE A 161 -3.78 -5.97 -17.77
C PHE A 161 -3.67 -7.44 -17.40
N MET A 162 -2.45 -7.92 -17.12
CA MET A 162 -2.24 -9.28 -16.65
C MET A 162 -2.53 -9.39 -15.16
N SER A 163 -3.03 -10.55 -14.75
CA SER A 163 -3.18 -10.83 -13.31
C SER A 163 -1.81 -10.91 -12.64
N ILE A 164 -1.70 -10.38 -11.43
CA ILE A 164 -0.48 -10.49 -10.61
C ILE A 164 -0.01 -11.93 -10.42
N VAL A 165 -0.95 -12.89 -10.42
CA VAL A 165 -0.64 -14.33 -10.36
C VAL A 165 0.13 -14.78 -11.61
N VAL A 166 -0.30 -14.31 -12.78
CA VAL A 166 0.39 -14.63 -14.05
C VAL A 166 1.78 -14.01 -14.08
N ILE A 167 1.90 -12.74 -13.68
CA ILE A 167 3.18 -12.04 -13.60
C ILE A 167 4.13 -12.74 -12.63
N SER A 168 3.65 -13.10 -11.44
CA SER A 168 4.45 -13.84 -10.45
C SER A 168 4.89 -15.21 -10.96
N THR A 169 4.00 -15.95 -11.61
CA THR A 169 4.32 -17.25 -12.20
C THR A 169 5.35 -17.10 -13.32
N LEU A 170 5.23 -16.06 -14.13
CA LEU A 170 6.17 -15.74 -15.20
C LEU A 170 7.56 -15.39 -14.61
N ALA A 171 7.60 -14.57 -13.56
CA ALA A 171 8.84 -14.25 -12.86
C ALA A 171 9.50 -15.50 -12.26
N ILE A 172 8.72 -16.38 -11.62
CA ILE A 172 9.23 -17.66 -11.09
C ILE A 172 9.75 -18.57 -12.23
N THR A 173 9.05 -18.64 -13.35
CA THR A 173 9.46 -19.46 -14.49
C THR A 173 10.73 -18.92 -15.17
N LEU A 174 10.89 -17.61 -15.23
CA LEU A 174 12.06 -16.99 -15.84
C LEU A 174 13.31 -17.05 -14.93
N PHE A 175 13.15 -16.76 -13.66
CA PHE A 175 14.27 -16.59 -12.71
C PHE A 175 14.40 -17.74 -11.71
N GLY A 176 13.38 -18.58 -11.57
CA GLY A 176 13.37 -19.71 -10.65
C GLY A 176 14.04 -20.94 -11.24
N THR A 177 14.15 -21.96 -10.40
CA THR A 177 14.57 -23.29 -10.80
C THR A 177 13.54 -24.28 -10.28
N ASN A 178 13.12 -25.23 -11.08
CA ASN A 178 12.18 -26.24 -10.64
C ASN A 178 12.93 -27.33 -9.88
N SER A 179 12.71 -27.40 -8.57
CA SER A 179 13.38 -28.38 -7.69
C SER A 179 13.03 -29.84 -8.02
N SER A 180 11.84 -30.07 -8.63
CA SER A 180 11.39 -31.45 -8.95
C SER A 180 12.06 -32.00 -10.22
N THR A 181 12.31 -31.15 -11.22
CA THR A 181 12.86 -31.54 -12.53
C THR A 181 14.29 -31.11 -12.74
N GLY A 182 14.85 -30.29 -11.86
CA GLY A 182 16.16 -29.65 -12.04
C GLY A 182 16.22 -28.64 -13.19
N ALA A 183 15.06 -28.34 -13.81
CA ALA A 183 15.00 -27.40 -14.92
C ALA A 183 15.24 -25.98 -14.45
N GLN A 184 16.28 -25.36 -14.95
CA GLN A 184 16.61 -23.96 -14.70
C GLN A 184 15.70 -23.03 -15.49
N GLY A 185 15.33 -21.89 -14.89
CA GLY A 185 14.62 -20.82 -15.61
C GLY A 185 15.44 -20.26 -16.76
N VAL A 186 14.74 -19.68 -17.73
CA VAL A 186 15.36 -19.18 -18.98
C VAL A 186 16.50 -18.18 -18.70
N VAL A 187 16.31 -17.27 -17.76
CA VAL A 187 17.32 -16.27 -17.37
C VAL A 187 18.53 -16.96 -16.70
N ALA A 188 18.28 -17.97 -15.87
CA ALA A 188 19.35 -18.73 -15.23
C ALA A 188 20.19 -19.48 -16.29
N GLN A 189 19.54 -20.11 -17.28
CA GLN A 189 20.22 -20.77 -18.40
C GLN A 189 21.05 -19.79 -19.23
N LEU A 190 20.51 -18.62 -19.52
CA LEU A 190 21.24 -17.58 -20.25
C LEU A 190 22.46 -17.07 -19.47
N LEU A 191 22.30 -16.87 -18.16
CA LEU A 191 23.42 -16.44 -17.31
C LEU A 191 24.50 -17.48 -17.22
N THR A 192 24.16 -18.76 -17.09
CA THR A 192 25.14 -19.85 -17.10
C THR A 192 25.85 -19.99 -18.46
N ALA A 193 25.11 -19.81 -19.56
CA ALA A 193 25.66 -19.87 -20.91
C ALA A 193 26.61 -18.71 -21.21
N ILE A 194 26.29 -17.48 -20.76
CA ILE A 194 27.08 -16.28 -21.02
C ILE A 194 28.27 -16.15 -20.07
N CYS A 195 28.05 -16.37 -18.77
CA CYS A 195 29.06 -16.15 -17.74
C CYS A 195 29.91 -17.38 -17.47
N GLY A 196 29.49 -18.56 -17.96
CA GLY A 196 30.11 -19.84 -17.62
C GLY A 196 29.67 -20.41 -16.28
N GLU A 197 29.65 -21.72 -16.18
CA GLU A 197 29.24 -22.44 -14.95
C GLU A 197 30.14 -22.13 -13.74
N ASN A 198 31.40 -21.79 -13.97
CA ASN A 198 32.38 -21.48 -12.93
C ASN A 198 32.33 -20.03 -12.45
N SER A 199 31.54 -19.16 -13.06
CA SER A 199 31.41 -17.79 -12.60
C SER A 199 30.52 -17.74 -11.35
N SER A 200 30.73 -16.73 -10.50
CA SER A 200 29.91 -16.54 -9.29
C SER A 200 28.42 -16.37 -9.63
N LEU A 201 28.09 -15.76 -10.76
CA LEU A 201 26.72 -15.60 -11.25
C LEU A 201 26.16 -16.91 -11.81
N GLY A 202 26.95 -17.68 -12.56
CA GLY A 202 26.55 -19.00 -13.07
C GLY A 202 26.30 -20.00 -11.95
N GLN A 203 27.15 -20.01 -10.94
CA GLN A 203 26.98 -20.87 -9.76
C GLN A 203 25.71 -20.52 -8.96
N ILE A 204 25.39 -19.23 -8.80
CA ILE A 204 24.17 -18.79 -8.10
C ILE A 204 22.92 -19.11 -8.93
N ALA A 205 22.99 -18.92 -10.25
CA ALA A 205 21.89 -19.21 -11.14
C ALA A 205 21.65 -20.72 -11.29
N GLY A 206 22.73 -21.53 -11.25
CA GLY A 206 22.69 -22.97 -11.36
C GLY A 206 22.60 -23.73 -10.04
N ASN A 207 22.80 -23.06 -8.90
CA ASN A 207 22.85 -23.71 -7.61
C ASN A 207 21.44 -24.13 -7.15
N ILE A 208 21.20 -25.41 -7.25
CA ILE A 208 19.97 -26.08 -6.80
C ILE A 208 20.17 -26.47 -5.34
N ASP A 209 19.97 -25.53 -4.43
CA ASP A 209 19.83 -25.86 -3.03
C ASP A 209 18.48 -26.56 -2.82
N ALA A 210 18.51 -27.88 -2.84
CA ALA A 210 17.35 -28.74 -2.74
C ALA A 210 16.53 -28.53 -1.43
N ALA A 211 17.12 -27.87 -0.44
CA ALA A 211 16.47 -27.62 0.85
C ALA A 211 15.65 -26.34 0.94
N ASN A 212 15.92 -25.32 0.11
CA ASN A 212 15.34 -23.98 0.27
C ASN A 212 14.61 -23.42 -0.97
N GLY A 213 14.33 -24.24 -1.97
CA GLY A 213 13.84 -23.73 -3.27
C GLY A 213 15.00 -23.10 -4.05
N SER A 214 15.13 -23.48 -5.32
CA SER A 214 16.31 -23.19 -6.08
C SER A 214 16.07 -22.08 -7.10
N GLY A 215 17.13 -21.32 -7.36
CA GLY A 215 17.15 -20.27 -8.35
C GLY A 215 17.27 -18.85 -7.77
N LEU A 216 17.41 -17.92 -8.68
CA LEU A 216 17.63 -16.49 -8.35
C LEU A 216 16.48 -15.89 -7.52
N VAL A 217 15.25 -16.37 -7.69
CA VAL A 217 14.06 -15.88 -6.96
C VAL A 217 14.15 -16.16 -5.46
N TYR A 218 14.72 -17.31 -5.09
CA TYR A 218 14.84 -17.71 -3.67
C TYR A 218 16.11 -17.21 -3.02
N SER A 219 17.01 -16.59 -3.79
CA SER A 219 18.24 -16.02 -3.25
C SER A 219 17.94 -14.70 -2.55
N THR A 220 18.26 -14.60 -1.26
CA THR A 220 18.11 -13.37 -0.45
C THR A 220 18.79 -12.15 -1.09
N ARG A 221 19.85 -12.37 -1.86
CA ARG A 221 20.62 -11.31 -2.51
C ARG A 221 19.92 -10.73 -3.74
N TYR A 222 19.30 -11.58 -4.58
CA TYR A 222 18.75 -11.19 -5.87
C TYR A 222 17.24 -11.00 -5.86
N PHE A 223 16.54 -11.56 -4.88
CA PHE A 223 15.08 -11.43 -4.75
C PHE A 223 14.61 -9.99 -4.84
N ARG A 224 15.29 -9.08 -4.13
CA ARG A 224 14.90 -7.65 -4.12
C ARG A 224 15.00 -7.01 -5.50
N ALA A 225 16.07 -7.33 -6.24
CA ALA A 225 16.26 -6.80 -7.59
C ALA A 225 15.20 -7.34 -8.56
N ILE A 226 14.91 -8.65 -8.49
CA ILE A 226 13.89 -9.28 -9.33
C ILE A 226 12.51 -8.70 -9.00
N TYR A 227 12.18 -8.56 -7.72
CA TYR A 227 10.93 -7.98 -7.28
C TYR A 227 10.74 -6.56 -7.83
N ILE A 228 11.75 -5.69 -7.69
CA ILE A 228 11.68 -4.30 -8.14
C ILE A 228 11.58 -4.22 -9.67
N VAL A 229 12.38 -5.02 -10.40
CA VAL A 229 12.33 -5.04 -11.86
C VAL A 229 10.97 -5.52 -12.36
N THR A 230 10.40 -6.54 -11.73
CA THR A 230 9.07 -7.07 -12.07
C THR A 230 7.98 -6.04 -11.79
N ASP A 231 8.04 -5.37 -10.65
CA ASP A 231 7.13 -4.31 -10.24
C ASP A 231 7.19 -3.10 -11.19
N LEU A 232 8.41 -2.65 -11.53
CA LEU A 232 8.62 -1.60 -12.52
C LEU A 232 8.08 -1.97 -13.91
N TRP A 233 8.26 -3.22 -14.33
CA TRP A 233 7.73 -3.69 -15.60
C TRP A 233 6.20 -3.74 -15.62
N GLU A 234 5.58 -4.16 -14.49
CA GLU A 234 4.12 -4.19 -14.36
C GLU A 234 3.51 -2.78 -14.41
N HIS A 235 4.15 -1.81 -13.76
CA HIS A 235 3.62 -0.46 -13.60
C HIS A 235 4.12 0.55 -14.64
N ALA A 236 5.11 0.19 -15.44
CA ALA A 236 5.86 1.07 -16.33
C ALA A 236 5.01 1.96 -17.24
N GLY A 237 3.83 1.51 -17.64
CA GLY A 237 2.99 2.27 -18.58
C GLY A 237 1.80 2.97 -17.92
N TYR A 238 1.55 2.73 -16.63
CA TYR A 238 0.35 3.21 -15.94
C TYR A 238 0.64 4.43 -15.05
N ASP A 239 1.80 4.47 -14.42
CA ASP A 239 2.27 5.55 -13.56
C ASP A 239 2.94 6.66 -14.39
#